data_7968a334f4f0c479c714d2f6342a55dc
#
_entry.id   7968a334f4f0c479c714d2f6342a55dc
#
_cell.length_a   1.000
_cell.length_b   1.000
_cell.length_c   1.000
_cell.angle_alpha   90.00
_cell.angle_beta   90.00
_cell.angle_gamma   90.00
#
_symmetry.space_group_name_H-M   'P 1'
#
loop_
_entity.id
_entity.type
_entity.pdbx_description
1 polymer ?
#
loop_
_entity_poly.entity_id
_entity_poly.type
_entity_poly.pdbx_seq_one_letter_code
_entity_poly.pdbx_strand_id
1 'polypeptide(L)'
;MKAFVKTGQQPGDAELRHVSVVRPGPGEVLLGVASCGVCGSDVHAFRSDPGFEWVTTPVTLGHEFSGIVEEVGPGVTRVSPGDRVVAVAVQGCGRCETCLAGSTQLCVDRVAVGLSRDGGMAEYAVMPEQHLVPVPEGLDLAVAAVGEPLSVAVHAVDVRAEIEPGQRVVVSGPGPIGIFCGMLANLRGAQVLLTGVGQDSESRLPVAERVGLSTANLSEKPLEEHLRDSFGDYAPDVWIESSGSVRALDSALESVRPGGTVGVVGLYAEEMRFSPTDAVRREISLLFSYSCNYSDYQASLGLLGRGDIDPRPLLSKYPLEDALEAFETVGKGRTVKAILVP
;
A
#
# COMPACT_ATOMS: atom_id res chain seq x y z
N MET A 1 20.66 12.43 -13.63
CA MET A 1 19.49 11.56 -13.72
C MET A 1 18.20 12.36 -13.73
N LYS A 2 17.14 11.87 -14.36
CA LYS A 2 15.79 12.41 -14.22
C LYS A 2 15.20 11.95 -12.90
N ALA A 3 14.45 12.82 -12.23
CA ALA A 3 13.71 12.51 -11.00
C ALA A 3 12.45 13.37 -10.90
N PHE A 4 11.35 12.81 -10.40
CA PHE A 4 10.14 13.56 -10.08
C PHE A 4 10.23 14.04 -8.63
N VAL A 5 10.40 15.33 -8.46
CA VAL A 5 10.81 15.96 -7.20
C VAL A 5 9.69 16.88 -6.68
N LYS A 6 9.25 16.67 -5.44
CA LYS A 6 8.47 17.66 -4.69
C LYS A 6 9.42 18.77 -4.23
N THR A 7 9.16 19.99 -4.68
CA THR A 7 10.10 21.12 -4.59
C THR A 7 9.77 22.12 -3.48
N GLY A 8 8.53 22.12 -3.02
CA GLY A 8 8.00 23.04 -2.02
C GLY A 8 6.76 22.50 -1.32
N GLN A 9 6.18 23.32 -0.43
CA GLN A 9 5.03 22.95 0.40
C GLN A 9 3.68 23.44 -0.14
N GLN A 10 3.65 24.00 -1.37
CA GLN A 10 2.38 24.38 -1.99
C GLN A 10 1.79 23.19 -2.77
N PRO A 11 0.45 23.13 -2.92
CA PRO A 11 -0.19 22.14 -3.78
C PRO A 11 0.37 22.18 -5.19
N GLY A 12 0.80 21.02 -5.71
CA GLY A 12 1.35 20.90 -7.04
C GLY A 12 2.85 21.28 -7.18
N ASP A 13 3.53 21.67 -6.10
CA ASP A 13 4.97 21.94 -6.10
C ASP A 13 5.78 20.64 -6.33
N ALA A 14 5.63 20.04 -7.51
CA ALA A 14 6.44 18.90 -7.93
C ALA A 14 6.67 18.95 -9.44
N GLU A 15 7.87 18.59 -9.87
CA GLU A 15 8.25 18.60 -11.28
C GLU A 15 9.32 17.57 -11.59
N LEU A 16 9.40 17.18 -12.86
CA LEU A 16 10.51 16.38 -13.36
C LEU A 16 11.77 17.27 -13.46
N ARG A 17 12.83 16.85 -12.80
CA ARG A 17 14.12 17.55 -12.78
C ARG A 17 15.28 16.67 -13.21
N HIS A 18 16.33 17.31 -13.72
CA HIS A 18 17.64 16.72 -13.79
C HIS A 18 18.41 16.99 -12.49
N VAL A 19 18.73 15.92 -11.75
CA VAL A 19 19.49 15.98 -10.50
C VAL A 19 20.78 15.16 -10.63
N SER A 20 21.78 15.46 -9.77
CA SER A 20 23.01 14.66 -9.74
C SER A 20 22.74 13.26 -9.21
N VAL A 21 23.40 12.25 -9.76
CA VAL A 21 23.41 10.90 -9.19
C VAL A 21 24.29 10.92 -7.93
N VAL A 22 23.73 10.52 -6.80
CA VAL A 22 24.47 10.42 -5.54
C VAL A 22 25.15 9.05 -5.48
N ARG A 23 26.44 9.02 -5.15
CA ARG A 23 27.15 7.75 -4.92
C ARG A 23 26.77 7.15 -3.56
N PRO A 24 26.70 5.81 -3.47
CA PRO A 24 26.34 5.17 -2.21
C PRO A 24 27.45 5.34 -1.17
N GLY A 25 27.05 5.74 0.04
CA GLY A 25 27.90 5.80 1.23
C GLY A 25 28.11 4.43 1.87
N PRO A 26 28.77 4.38 3.06
CA PRO A 26 28.94 3.13 3.80
C PRO A 26 27.60 2.46 4.14
N GLY A 27 27.46 1.17 3.78
CA GLY A 27 26.25 0.38 3.98
C GLY A 27 25.09 0.73 3.04
N GLU A 28 25.32 1.59 2.05
CA GLU A 28 24.32 1.97 1.05
C GLU A 28 24.64 1.36 -0.32
N VAL A 29 23.63 1.29 -1.17
CA VAL A 29 23.74 0.84 -2.55
C VAL A 29 23.04 1.82 -3.48
N LEU A 30 23.56 1.95 -4.70
CA LEU A 30 22.90 2.64 -5.80
C LEU A 30 22.04 1.63 -6.56
N LEU A 31 20.77 1.90 -6.70
CA LEU A 31 19.82 1.11 -7.49
C LEU A 31 19.53 1.83 -8.81
N GLY A 32 19.63 1.12 -9.94
CA GLY A 32 18.93 1.48 -11.16
C GLY A 32 17.45 1.13 -10.99
N VAL A 33 16.59 2.13 -10.90
CA VAL A 33 15.15 1.93 -10.68
C VAL A 33 14.54 1.34 -11.96
N ALA A 34 13.84 0.23 -11.82
CA ALA A 34 13.14 -0.40 -12.93
C ALA A 34 11.66 0.05 -13.00
N SER A 35 11.04 0.27 -11.86
CA SER A 35 9.64 0.67 -11.77
C SER A 35 9.33 1.26 -10.39
N CYS A 36 8.45 2.26 -10.34
CA CYS A 36 7.96 2.87 -9.11
C CYS A 36 6.45 3.07 -9.15
N GLY A 37 5.72 2.51 -8.18
CA GLY A 37 4.29 2.73 -8.02
C GLY A 37 3.96 4.13 -7.48
N VAL A 38 2.81 4.65 -7.87
CA VAL A 38 2.23 5.87 -7.28
C VAL A 38 1.24 5.47 -6.20
N CYS A 39 1.54 5.85 -4.96
CA CYS A 39 0.69 5.63 -3.79
C CYS A 39 -0.28 6.80 -3.56
N GLY A 40 -1.37 6.54 -2.82
CA GLY A 40 -2.26 7.61 -2.34
C GLY A 40 -1.52 8.64 -1.47
N SER A 41 -0.55 8.21 -0.66
CA SER A 41 0.27 9.11 0.16
C SER A 41 1.18 10.04 -0.68
N ASP A 42 1.67 9.58 -1.85
CA ASP A 42 2.38 10.45 -2.78
C ASP A 42 1.46 11.55 -3.33
N VAL A 43 0.18 11.19 -3.64
CA VAL A 43 -0.82 12.16 -4.10
C VAL A 43 -1.17 13.16 -3.00
N HIS A 44 -1.32 12.71 -1.74
CA HIS A 44 -1.52 13.61 -0.59
C HIS A 44 -0.32 14.54 -0.39
N ALA A 45 0.90 14.02 -0.47
CA ALA A 45 2.12 14.83 -0.40
C ALA A 45 2.19 15.84 -1.55
N PHE A 46 1.88 15.43 -2.78
CA PHE A 46 1.82 16.31 -3.96
C PHE A 46 0.83 17.46 -3.78
N ARG A 47 -0.34 17.17 -3.22
CA ARG A 47 -1.39 18.16 -2.95
C ARG A 47 -1.13 19.00 -1.71
N SER A 48 -0.13 18.65 -0.91
CA SER A 48 0.13 19.26 0.41
C SER A 48 -1.13 19.21 1.31
N ASP A 49 -1.78 18.06 1.30
CA ASP A 49 -3.00 17.84 2.09
C ASP A 49 -2.70 17.89 3.60
N PRO A 50 -3.69 18.28 4.44
CA PRO A 50 -3.53 18.28 5.89
C PRO A 50 -3.00 16.94 6.42
N GLY A 51 -2.02 16.99 7.34
CA GLY A 51 -1.34 15.82 7.89
C GLY A 51 -0.08 15.40 7.11
N PHE A 52 0.27 16.11 6.02
CA PHE A 52 1.49 15.86 5.23
C PHE A 52 2.52 17.02 5.32
N GLU A 53 2.36 17.93 6.26
CA GLU A 53 3.26 19.10 6.48
C GLU A 53 4.69 18.67 6.88
N TRP A 54 4.85 17.44 7.36
CA TRP A 54 6.13 16.85 7.74
C TRP A 54 6.98 16.35 6.56
N VAL A 55 6.43 16.33 5.36
CA VAL A 55 7.16 15.91 4.16
C VAL A 55 8.31 16.85 3.89
N THR A 56 9.52 16.31 3.76
CA THR A 56 10.72 17.07 3.47
C THR A 56 10.69 17.65 2.05
N THR A 57 11.15 18.87 1.86
CA THR A 57 11.31 19.46 0.52
C THR A 57 12.67 20.15 0.40
N PRO A 58 13.39 19.98 -0.74
CA PRO A 58 13.03 19.12 -1.86
C PRO A 58 13.23 17.65 -1.55
N VAL A 59 12.39 16.76 -2.15
CA VAL A 59 12.51 15.30 -2.04
C VAL A 59 12.05 14.62 -3.33
N THR A 60 12.78 13.60 -3.79
CA THR A 60 12.31 12.71 -4.85
C THR A 60 11.20 11.82 -4.29
N LEU A 61 10.01 11.83 -4.92
CA LEU A 61 8.86 11.07 -4.47
C LEU A 61 9.01 9.56 -4.77
N GLY A 62 8.07 8.77 -4.24
CA GLY A 62 7.90 7.34 -4.55
C GLY A 62 8.59 6.40 -3.58
N HIS A 63 7.83 5.44 -3.06
CA HIS A 63 8.30 4.46 -2.08
C HIS A 63 7.95 3.01 -2.43
N GLU A 64 7.19 2.79 -3.50
CA GLU A 64 6.81 1.48 -4.00
C GLU A 64 7.68 1.11 -5.21
N PHE A 65 8.97 0.80 -5.03
CA PHE A 65 9.84 0.59 -6.18
C PHE A 65 10.73 -0.64 -6.12
N SER A 66 11.05 -1.12 -7.30
CA SER A 66 11.99 -2.19 -7.57
C SER A 66 13.14 -1.69 -8.44
N GLY A 67 14.24 -2.38 -8.38
CA GLY A 67 15.41 -2.01 -9.20
C GLY A 67 16.47 -3.09 -9.21
N ILE A 68 17.57 -2.75 -9.84
CA ILE A 68 18.78 -3.57 -9.93
C ILE A 68 19.90 -2.83 -9.21
N VAL A 69 20.68 -3.53 -8.41
CA VAL A 69 21.86 -2.99 -7.75
C VAL A 69 22.91 -2.66 -8.81
N GLU A 70 23.30 -1.39 -8.91
CA GLU A 70 24.32 -0.90 -9.87
C GLU A 70 25.70 -0.75 -9.20
N GLU A 71 25.73 -0.13 -8.01
CA GLU A 71 26.97 0.12 -7.26
C GLU A 71 26.72 -0.13 -5.77
N VAL A 72 27.73 -0.67 -5.08
CA VAL A 72 27.68 -0.90 -3.63
C VAL A 72 28.69 -0.02 -2.92
N GLY A 73 28.28 0.60 -1.83
CA GLY A 73 29.17 1.39 -0.97
C GLY A 73 30.03 0.52 -0.05
N PRO A 74 30.98 1.14 0.67
CA PRO A 74 31.84 0.42 1.59
C PRO A 74 31.04 -0.33 2.67
N GLY A 75 31.43 -1.58 2.96
CA GLY A 75 30.83 -2.39 4.05
C GLY A 75 29.53 -3.07 3.69
N VAL A 76 29.01 -2.92 2.48
CA VAL A 76 27.86 -3.68 1.96
C VAL A 76 28.24 -5.16 1.81
N THR A 77 27.38 -6.04 2.31
CA THR A 77 27.63 -7.51 2.35
C THR A 77 26.41 -8.34 1.96
N ARG A 78 25.21 -7.76 1.95
CA ARG A 78 23.94 -8.49 1.75
C ARG A 78 23.50 -8.56 0.31
N VAL A 79 23.99 -7.66 -0.53
CA VAL A 79 23.65 -7.57 -1.95
C VAL A 79 24.89 -7.27 -2.79
N SER A 80 24.83 -7.58 -4.08
CA SER A 80 25.90 -7.39 -5.06
C SER A 80 25.36 -6.71 -6.32
N PRO A 81 26.21 -6.03 -7.11
CA PRO A 81 25.80 -5.52 -8.42
C PRO A 81 25.14 -6.59 -9.28
N GLY A 82 23.99 -6.26 -9.88
CA GLY A 82 23.14 -7.16 -10.65
C GLY A 82 22.00 -7.79 -9.85
N ASP A 83 22.00 -7.73 -8.52
CA ASP A 83 20.90 -8.23 -7.71
C ASP A 83 19.64 -7.41 -7.95
N ARG A 84 18.51 -8.11 -8.01
CA ARG A 84 17.17 -7.54 -8.20
C ARG A 84 16.48 -7.39 -6.84
N VAL A 85 16.04 -6.18 -6.53
CA VAL A 85 15.54 -5.87 -5.18
C VAL A 85 14.31 -4.97 -5.21
N VAL A 86 13.55 -5.02 -4.11
CA VAL A 86 12.50 -4.05 -3.75
C VAL A 86 12.96 -3.28 -2.52
N ALA A 87 12.70 -1.98 -2.49
CA ALA A 87 13.03 -1.13 -1.35
C ALA A 87 11.90 -1.13 -0.31
N VAL A 88 12.28 -1.21 0.98
CA VAL A 88 11.34 -1.06 2.11
C VAL A 88 10.99 0.41 2.28
N ALA A 89 9.70 0.73 2.22
CA ALA A 89 9.17 2.10 2.24
C ALA A 89 9.37 2.82 3.58
N VAL A 90 9.10 2.13 4.69
CA VAL A 90 9.23 2.68 6.05
C VAL A 90 10.39 1.99 6.77
N GLN A 91 11.44 2.77 7.02
CA GLN A 91 12.72 2.27 7.54
C GLN A 91 12.86 2.60 9.02
N GLY A 92 12.92 1.58 9.87
CA GLY A 92 13.19 1.73 11.29
C GLY A 92 14.69 1.95 11.57
N CYS A 93 15.02 2.47 12.76
CA CYS A 93 16.40 2.73 13.17
C CYS A 93 17.22 1.45 13.48
N GLY A 94 16.59 0.27 13.56
CA GLY A 94 17.20 -1.03 13.82
C GLY A 94 17.68 -1.28 15.24
N ARG A 95 17.58 -0.31 16.18
CA ARG A 95 18.16 -0.38 17.52
C ARG A 95 17.21 -0.10 18.70
N CYS A 96 16.06 0.51 18.44
CA CYS A 96 15.06 0.75 19.49
C CYS A 96 14.28 -0.54 19.80
N GLU A 97 13.60 -0.56 20.93
CA GLU A 97 12.81 -1.72 21.39
C GLU A 97 11.82 -2.20 20.31
N THR A 98 11.08 -1.27 19.69
CA THR A 98 10.11 -1.56 18.62
C THR A 98 10.78 -2.22 17.42
N CYS A 99 11.96 -1.73 16.99
CA CYS A 99 12.70 -2.33 15.89
C CYS A 99 13.23 -3.71 16.22
N LEU A 100 13.77 -3.88 17.45
CA LEU A 100 14.29 -5.17 17.93
C LEU A 100 13.17 -6.20 18.11
N ALA A 101 11.93 -5.77 18.37
CA ALA A 101 10.74 -6.61 18.40
C ALA A 101 10.20 -6.94 16.99
N GLY A 102 10.83 -6.48 15.90
CA GLY A 102 10.44 -6.74 14.52
C GLY A 102 9.40 -5.76 13.92
N SER A 103 8.87 -4.83 14.74
CA SER A 103 7.87 -3.84 14.30
C SER A 103 8.55 -2.55 13.82
N THR A 104 9.42 -2.67 12.81
CA THR A 104 10.27 -1.56 12.31
C THR A 104 9.46 -0.38 11.78
N GLN A 105 8.27 -0.61 11.23
CA GLN A 105 7.34 0.41 10.73
C GLN A 105 6.78 1.31 11.84
N LEU A 106 6.82 0.87 13.10
CA LEU A 106 6.36 1.63 14.27
C LEU A 106 7.50 2.36 15.00
N CYS A 107 8.71 2.36 14.44
CA CYS A 107 9.85 3.08 15.01
C CYS A 107 9.55 4.59 15.10
N VAL A 108 9.88 5.20 16.24
CA VAL A 108 9.69 6.66 16.45
C VAL A 108 10.64 7.49 15.57
N ASP A 109 11.83 6.94 15.28
CA ASP A 109 12.84 7.54 14.40
C ASP A 109 12.78 6.98 12.97
N ARG A 110 11.59 6.56 12.52
CA ARG A 110 11.45 5.97 11.19
C ARG A 110 11.66 6.99 10.08
N VAL A 111 12.23 6.52 8.98
CA VAL A 111 12.38 7.27 7.75
C VAL A 111 11.36 6.76 6.74
N ALA A 112 10.60 7.67 6.14
CA ALA A 112 9.66 7.37 5.07
C ALA A 112 10.32 7.71 3.72
N VAL A 113 10.63 6.70 2.94
CA VAL A 113 11.21 6.84 1.59
C VAL A 113 10.21 7.57 0.70
N GLY A 114 10.70 8.46 -0.15
CA GLY A 114 9.86 9.29 -1.03
C GLY A 114 9.14 10.44 -0.33
N LEU A 115 9.27 10.58 1.01
CA LEU A 115 8.58 11.62 1.77
C LEU A 115 9.52 12.37 2.75
N SER A 116 10.38 11.67 3.48
CA SER A 116 11.40 12.27 4.35
C SER A 116 12.84 11.95 3.92
N ARG A 117 13.01 11.15 2.89
CA ARG A 117 14.23 10.78 2.20
C ARG A 117 13.89 10.56 0.73
N ASP A 118 14.82 10.80 -0.18
CA ASP A 118 14.64 10.56 -1.62
C ASP A 118 14.17 9.13 -1.91
N GLY A 119 13.21 9.03 -2.81
CA GLY A 119 12.54 7.80 -3.22
C GLY A 119 12.87 7.35 -4.64
N GLY A 120 11.99 6.51 -5.20
CA GLY A 120 12.19 5.77 -6.44
C GLY A 120 11.54 6.34 -7.70
N MET A 121 10.90 7.53 -7.65
CA MET A 121 10.42 8.18 -8.89
C MET A 121 11.57 8.89 -9.60
N ALA A 122 12.60 8.12 -9.95
CA ALA A 122 13.85 8.58 -10.59
C ALA A 122 14.51 7.42 -11.33
N GLU A 123 15.50 7.73 -12.18
CA GLU A 123 16.32 6.71 -12.85
C GLU A 123 17.19 5.92 -11.87
N TYR A 124 17.61 6.55 -10.76
CA TYR A 124 18.42 5.93 -9.71
C TYR A 124 17.96 6.33 -8.32
N ALA A 125 18.16 5.44 -7.33
CA ALA A 125 17.91 5.68 -5.92
C ALA A 125 19.03 5.11 -5.05
N VAL A 126 19.38 5.80 -3.95
CA VAL A 126 20.35 5.29 -2.96
C VAL A 126 19.62 4.78 -1.74
N MET A 127 19.89 3.51 -1.37
CA MET A 127 19.20 2.83 -0.28
C MET A 127 20.17 2.08 0.64
N PRO A 128 19.93 2.05 1.97
CA PRO A 128 20.68 1.17 2.86
C PRO A 128 20.41 -0.32 2.54
N GLU A 129 21.45 -1.14 2.51
CA GLU A 129 21.33 -2.57 2.15
C GLU A 129 20.34 -3.35 3.02
N GLN A 130 20.22 -2.99 4.32
CA GLN A 130 19.30 -3.66 5.25
C GLN A 130 17.82 -3.45 4.94
N HIS A 131 17.50 -2.48 4.10
CA HIS A 131 16.13 -2.14 3.68
C HIS A 131 15.84 -2.57 2.23
N LEU A 132 16.61 -3.54 1.72
CA LEU A 132 16.40 -4.16 0.42
C LEU A 132 15.94 -5.60 0.59
N VAL A 133 14.89 -5.97 -0.14
CA VAL A 133 14.34 -7.33 -0.15
C VAL A 133 14.60 -7.94 -1.53
N PRO A 134 15.25 -9.11 -1.60
CA PRO A 134 15.51 -9.78 -2.88
C PRO A 134 14.22 -10.12 -3.63
N VAL A 135 14.22 -9.87 -4.93
CA VAL A 135 13.11 -10.23 -5.83
C VAL A 135 13.28 -11.69 -6.26
N PRO A 136 12.25 -12.53 -6.16
CA PRO A 136 12.28 -13.90 -6.66
C PRO A 136 12.73 -13.98 -8.13
N GLU A 137 13.47 -15.05 -8.46
CA GLU A 137 13.91 -15.29 -9.83
C GLU A 137 12.72 -15.35 -10.80
N GLY A 138 12.85 -14.72 -11.96
CA GLY A 138 11.81 -14.69 -12.99
C GLY A 138 10.66 -13.72 -12.75
N LEU A 139 10.50 -13.15 -11.56
CA LEU A 139 9.43 -12.17 -11.30
C LEU A 139 9.72 -10.85 -12.03
N ASP A 140 8.76 -10.34 -12.81
CA ASP A 140 8.86 -9.03 -13.48
C ASP A 140 9.05 -7.91 -12.46
N LEU A 141 9.95 -6.94 -12.74
CA LEU A 141 10.24 -5.86 -11.79
C LEU A 141 9.09 -4.88 -11.62
N ALA A 142 8.26 -4.65 -12.65
CA ALA A 142 7.06 -3.82 -12.48
C ALA A 142 6.02 -4.52 -11.58
N VAL A 143 5.95 -5.85 -11.63
CA VAL A 143 5.16 -6.65 -10.70
C VAL A 143 5.79 -6.62 -9.31
N ALA A 144 7.12 -6.73 -9.19
CA ALA A 144 7.81 -6.70 -7.91
C ALA A 144 7.64 -5.36 -7.17
N ALA A 145 7.54 -4.23 -7.88
CA ALA A 145 7.31 -2.91 -7.29
C ALA A 145 6.04 -2.85 -6.44
N VAL A 146 4.97 -3.57 -6.84
CA VAL A 146 3.73 -3.66 -6.04
C VAL A 146 3.82 -4.66 -4.88
N GLY A 147 4.98 -5.25 -4.66
CA GLY A 147 5.29 -5.98 -3.42
C GLY A 147 5.14 -5.11 -2.17
N GLU A 148 5.35 -3.78 -2.29
CA GLU A 148 5.13 -2.83 -1.21
C GLU A 148 3.64 -2.79 -0.81
N PRO A 149 2.68 -2.33 -1.64
CA PRO A 149 1.28 -2.27 -1.23
C PRO A 149 0.68 -3.65 -0.92
N LEU A 150 1.16 -4.73 -1.55
CA LEU A 150 0.76 -6.08 -1.17
C LEU A 150 1.27 -6.45 0.23
N SER A 151 2.47 -6.00 0.65
CA SER A 151 2.97 -6.26 2.00
C SER A 151 2.16 -5.54 3.08
N VAL A 152 1.58 -4.37 2.77
CA VAL A 152 0.60 -3.70 3.64
C VAL A 152 -0.66 -4.56 3.81
N ALA A 153 -1.15 -5.17 2.71
CA ALA A 153 -2.28 -6.09 2.79
C ALA A 153 -1.94 -7.37 3.57
N VAL A 154 -0.73 -7.93 3.39
CA VAL A 154 -0.23 -9.08 4.20
C VAL A 154 -0.24 -8.71 5.68
N HIS A 155 0.27 -7.54 6.05
CA HIS A 155 0.26 -7.08 7.43
C HIS A 155 -1.17 -6.95 7.98
N ALA A 156 -2.08 -6.36 7.22
CA ALA A 156 -3.46 -6.16 7.64
C ALA A 156 -4.26 -7.47 7.78
N VAL A 157 -4.13 -8.37 6.81
CA VAL A 157 -4.93 -9.59 6.68
C VAL A 157 -4.37 -10.73 7.51
N ASP A 158 -3.05 -11.02 7.37
CA ASP A 158 -2.42 -12.20 7.98
C ASP A 158 -1.92 -11.92 9.40
N VAL A 159 -1.45 -10.67 9.69
CA VAL A 159 -0.81 -10.35 10.97
C VAL A 159 -1.76 -9.64 11.93
N ARG A 160 -2.62 -8.74 11.42
CA ARG A 160 -3.48 -7.93 12.29
C ARG A 160 -4.88 -8.51 12.45
N ALA A 161 -5.54 -8.86 11.35
CA ALA A 161 -6.90 -9.40 11.38
C ALA A 161 -6.94 -10.92 11.50
N GLU A 162 -5.83 -11.61 11.17
CA GLU A 162 -5.69 -13.08 11.23
C GLU A 162 -6.88 -13.80 10.54
N ILE A 163 -7.12 -13.42 9.26
CA ILE A 163 -8.28 -13.93 8.53
C ILE A 163 -8.15 -15.44 8.28
N GLU A 164 -9.19 -16.20 8.65
CA GLU A 164 -9.24 -17.64 8.55
C GLU A 164 -10.18 -18.14 7.44
N PRO A 165 -9.98 -19.39 6.94
CA PRO A 165 -10.87 -20.00 5.95
C PRO A 165 -12.32 -20.05 6.43
N GLY A 166 -13.25 -19.76 5.51
CA GLY A 166 -14.69 -19.79 5.76
C GLY A 166 -15.26 -18.54 6.42
N GLN A 167 -14.44 -17.59 6.85
CA GLN A 167 -14.93 -16.31 7.36
C GLN A 167 -15.56 -15.46 6.24
N ARG A 168 -16.57 -14.68 6.60
CA ARG A 168 -17.21 -13.66 5.74
C ARG A 168 -16.51 -12.34 5.97
N VAL A 169 -15.88 -11.84 4.92
CA VAL A 169 -15.05 -10.65 4.98
C VAL A 169 -15.61 -9.57 4.07
N VAL A 170 -15.86 -8.40 4.61
CA VAL A 170 -16.11 -7.20 3.82
C VAL A 170 -14.84 -6.37 3.75
N VAL A 171 -14.52 -5.88 2.57
CA VAL A 171 -13.45 -4.89 2.37
C VAL A 171 -14.06 -3.62 1.82
N SER A 172 -13.91 -2.49 2.50
CA SER A 172 -14.37 -1.19 2.00
C SER A 172 -13.25 -0.39 1.36
N GLY A 173 -13.52 0.10 0.15
CA GLY A 173 -12.58 0.88 -0.66
C GLY A 173 -11.81 0.03 -1.70
N PRO A 174 -12.17 0.13 -3.00
CA PRO A 174 -11.55 -0.64 -4.08
C PRO A 174 -10.26 0.01 -4.60
N GLY A 175 -9.49 0.63 -3.70
CA GLY A 175 -8.12 1.06 -3.97
C GLY A 175 -7.14 -0.13 -4.00
N PRO A 176 -5.84 0.11 -4.30
CA PRO A 176 -4.85 -0.97 -4.37
C PRO A 176 -4.82 -1.81 -3.09
N ILE A 177 -4.81 -1.16 -1.93
CA ILE A 177 -4.77 -1.83 -0.62
C ILE A 177 -6.02 -2.70 -0.42
N GLY A 178 -7.21 -2.17 -0.66
CA GLY A 178 -8.44 -2.94 -0.50
C GLY A 178 -8.53 -4.12 -1.46
N ILE A 179 -8.14 -3.94 -2.73
CA ILE A 179 -8.12 -5.06 -3.68
C ILE A 179 -7.12 -6.12 -3.25
N PHE A 180 -5.90 -5.75 -2.81
CA PHE A 180 -4.94 -6.73 -2.30
C PHE A 180 -5.41 -7.42 -1.01
N CYS A 181 -6.04 -6.69 -0.08
CA CYS A 181 -6.66 -7.31 1.10
C CYS A 181 -7.74 -8.33 0.69
N GLY A 182 -8.58 -7.97 -0.27
CA GLY A 182 -9.62 -8.87 -0.80
C GLY A 182 -9.03 -10.11 -1.48
N MET A 183 -8.03 -9.94 -2.36
CA MET A 183 -7.35 -11.06 -3.02
C MET A 183 -6.68 -11.99 -2.01
N LEU A 184 -6.02 -11.43 -1.00
CA LEU A 184 -5.34 -12.21 0.02
C LEU A 184 -6.33 -12.94 0.93
N ALA A 185 -7.39 -12.29 1.40
CA ALA A 185 -8.45 -12.92 2.18
C ALA A 185 -9.14 -14.07 1.39
N ASN A 186 -9.38 -13.85 0.10
CA ASN A 186 -9.92 -14.89 -0.79
C ASN A 186 -8.94 -16.08 -0.93
N LEU A 187 -7.64 -15.78 -1.09
CA LEU A 187 -6.59 -16.81 -1.12
C LEU A 187 -6.52 -17.61 0.20
N ARG A 188 -6.83 -16.99 1.35
CA ARG A 188 -6.95 -17.65 2.66
C ARG A 188 -8.23 -18.47 2.81
N GLY A 189 -9.12 -18.47 1.82
CA GLY A 189 -10.36 -19.23 1.81
C GLY A 189 -11.53 -18.54 2.49
N ALA A 190 -11.45 -17.23 2.70
CA ALA A 190 -12.58 -16.41 3.15
C ALA A 190 -13.57 -16.15 2.02
N GLN A 191 -14.83 -15.88 2.36
CA GLN A 191 -15.84 -15.37 1.44
C GLN A 191 -15.80 -13.84 1.46
N VAL A 192 -15.35 -13.21 0.38
CA VAL A 192 -15.04 -11.78 0.33
C VAL A 192 -16.08 -11.00 -0.46
N LEU A 193 -16.48 -9.83 0.08
CA LEU A 193 -17.24 -8.79 -0.61
C LEU A 193 -16.45 -7.48 -0.58
N LEU A 194 -16.00 -6.99 -1.73
CA LEU A 194 -15.36 -5.68 -1.86
C LEU A 194 -16.39 -4.62 -2.20
N THR A 195 -16.47 -3.56 -1.38
CA THR A 195 -17.43 -2.48 -1.57
C THR A 195 -16.79 -1.22 -2.11
N GLY A 196 -17.50 -0.54 -3.03
CA GLY A 196 -17.14 0.76 -3.57
C GLY A 196 -18.37 1.65 -3.72
N VAL A 197 -18.16 2.86 -4.20
CA VAL A 197 -19.21 3.84 -4.47
C VAL A 197 -19.29 4.18 -5.97
N GLY A 198 -20.27 4.96 -6.39
CA GLY A 198 -20.56 5.22 -7.81
C GLY A 198 -19.35 5.63 -8.66
N GLN A 199 -18.41 6.41 -8.12
CA GLN A 199 -17.19 6.79 -8.83
C GLN A 199 -16.24 5.62 -9.15
N ASP A 200 -16.36 4.50 -8.43
CA ASP A 200 -15.52 3.31 -8.61
C ASP A 200 -16.09 2.35 -9.66
N SER A 201 -17.37 2.52 -10.06
CA SER A 201 -18.10 1.60 -10.93
C SER A 201 -17.51 1.49 -12.34
N GLU A 202 -16.91 2.55 -12.86
CA GLU A 202 -16.34 2.59 -14.21
C GLU A 202 -14.85 2.19 -14.25
N SER A 203 -14.17 2.17 -13.09
CA SER A 203 -12.72 1.98 -13.03
C SER A 203 -12.29 0.84 -12.13
N ARG A 204 -12.52 0.94 -10.83
CA ARG A 204 -11.91 0.08 -9.81
C ARG A 204 -12.69 -1.22 -9.56
N LEU A 205 -14.03 -1.16 -9.48
CA LEU A 205 -14.84 -2.37 -9.27
C LEU A 205 -14.70 -3.37 -10.43
N PRO A 206 -14.74 -2.96 -11.73
CA PRO A 206 -14.51 -3.90 -12.83
C PRO A 206 -13.10 -4.52 -12.82
N VAL A 207 -12.10 -3.81 -12.28
CA VAL A 207 -10.75 -4.37 -12.10
C VAL A 207 -10.73 -5.42 -10.99
N ALA A 208 -11.41 -5.16 -9.87
CA ALA A 208 -11.53 -6.09 -8.77
C ALA A 208 -12.24 -7.40 -9.20
N GLU A 209 -13.28 -7.30 -10.02
CA GLU A 209 -13.95 -8.46 -10.61
C GLU A 209 -13.03 -9.30 -11.51
N ARG A 210 -12.17 -8.64 -12.31
CA ARG A 210 -11.19 -9.35 -13.16
C ARG A 210 -10.15 -10.15 -12.36
N VAL A 211 -9.90 -9.79 -11.12
CA VAL A 211 -9.02 -10.55 -10.22
C VAL A 211 -9.80 -11.50 -9.30
N GLY A 212 -11.08 -11.75 -9.60
CA GLY A 212 -11.90 -12.78 -8.96
C GLY A 212 -12.58 -12.36 -7.65
N LEU A 213 -12.71 -11.06 -7.39
CA LEU A 213 -13.43 -10.57 -6.21
C LEU A 213 -14.92 -10.34 -6.53
N SER A 214 -15.79 -10.71 -5.59
CA SER A 214 -17.18 -10.23 -5.60
C SER A 214 -17.21 -8.77 -5.19
N THR A 215 -17.97 -7.95 -5.92
CA THR A 215 -18.03 -6.50 -5.70
C THR A 215 -19.43 -6.01 -5.38
N ALA A 216 -19.51 -4.86 -4.71
CA ALA A 216 -20.76 -4.17 -4.42
C ALA A 216 -20.61 -2.66 -4.62
N ASN A 217 -21.49 -2.08 -5.44
CA ASN A 217 -21.60 -0.63 -5.59
C ASN A 217 -22.68 -0.09 -4.66
N LEU A 218 -22.27 0.54 -3.55
CA LEU A 218 -23.17 1.07 -2.53
C LEU A 218 -24.03 2.27 -3.00
N SER A 219 -23.80 2.76 -4.23
CA SER A 219 -24.65 3.78 -4.83
C SER A 219 -25.86 3.19 -5.57
N GLU A 220 -25.89 1.86 -5.80
CA GLU A 220 -26.98 1.19 -6.54
C GLU A 220 -28.07 0.67 -5.61
N LYS A 221 -27.67 0.09 -4.48
CA LYS A 221 -28.60 -0.41 -3.45
C LYS A 221 -27.97 -0.34 -2.06
N PRO A 222 -28.80 -0.44 -0.98
CA PRO A 222 -28.32 -0.42 0.40
C PRO A 222 -27.32 -1.52 0.71
N LEU A 223 -26.40 -1.24 1.63
CA LEU A 223 -25.37 -2.19 2.09
C LEU A 223 -25.97 -3.52 2.58
N GLU A 224 -27.07 -3.45 3.33
CA GLU A 224 -27.74 -4.62 3.91
C GLU A 224 -28.25 -5.60 2.84
N GLU A 225 -28.68 -5.10 1.69
CA GLU A 225 -29.08 -5.94 0.57
C GLU A 225 -27.86 -6.65 -0.07
N HIS A 226 -26.73 -5.93 -0.24
CA HIS A 226 -25.49 -6.51 -0.71
C HIS A 226 -24.97 -7.59 0.24
N LEU A 227 -25.00 -7.33 1.55
CA LEU A 227 -24.59 -8.30 2.57
C LEU A 227 -25.47 -9.56 2.51
N ARG A 228 -26.79 -9.40 2.39
CA ARG A 228 -27.73 -10.52 2.27
C ARG A 228 -27.50 -11.33 1.01
N ASP A 229 -27.28 -10.67 -0.12
CA ASP A 229 -26.97 -11.38 -1.38
C ASP A 229 -25.67 -12.17 -1.30
N SER A 230 -24.67 -11.66 -0.57
CA SER A 230 -23.37 -12.26 -0.48
C SER A 230 -23.26 -13.33 0.62
N PHE A 231 -23.88 -13.09 1.78
CA PHE A 231 -23.70 -13.89 2.99
C PHE A 231 -24.99 -14.50 3.55
N GLY A 232 -26.14 -14.29 2.87
CA GLY A 232 -27.46 -14.68 3.39
C GLY A 232 -27.82 -13.89 4.63
N ASP A 233 -28.37 -14.57 5.63
CA ASP A 233 -28.79 -13.92 6.91
C ASP A 233 -27.62 -13.72 7.90
N TYR A 234 -26.38 -13.95 7.48
CA TYR A 234 -25.23 -13.87 8.36
C TYR A 234 -24.50 -12.51 8.21
N ALA A 235 -24.15 -11.91 9.32
CA ALA A 235 -23.30 -10.73 9.36
C ALA A 235 -21.83 -11.07 9.05
N PRO A 236 -21.00 -10.10 8.59
CA PRO A 236 -19.57 -10.28 8.38
C PRO A 236 -18.85 -10.66 9.68
N ASP A 237 -17.89 -11.59 9.58
CA ASP A 237 -16.98 -11.94 10.68
C ASP A 237 -15.88 -10.91 10.84
N VAL A 238 -15.35 -10.42 9.71
CA VAL A 238 -14.28 -9.42 9.65
C VAL A 238 -14.65 -8.33 8.64
N TRP A 239 -14.29 -7.10 8.97
CA TRP A 239 -14.37 -5.97 8.05
C TRP A 239 -13.01 -5.29 7.95
N ILE A 240 -12.46 -5.18 6.75
CA ILE A 240 -11.22 -4.41 6.48
C ILE A 240 -11.62 -3.06 5.89
N GLU A 241 -11.36 -2.00 6.63
CA GLU A 241 -11.60 -0.64 6.17
C GLU A 241 -10.33 -0.06 5.55
N SER A 242 -10.34 0.18 4.24
CA SER A 242 -9.19 0.66 3.46
C SER A 242 -9.48 1.94 2.65
N SER A 243 -10.67 2.52 2.81
CA SER A 243 -11.07 3.72 2.07
C SER A 243 -10.70 5.03 2.77
N GLY A 244 -10.49 5.00 4.10
CA GLY A 244 -10.33 6.20 4.92
C GLY A 244 -11.62 7.00 5.07
N SER A 245 -12.79 6.40 4.81
CA SER A 245 -14.09 7.03 4.93
C SER A 245 -14.70 6.79 6.32
N VAL A 246 -15.02 7.87 7.02
CA VAL A 246 -15.72 7.78 8.31
C VAL A 246 -17.02 7.00 8.17
N ARG A 247 -17.78 7.21 7.08
CA ARG A 247 -19.03 6.47 6.81
C ARG A 247 -18.78 4.96 6.65
N ALA A 248 -17.69 4.56 5.97
CA ALA A 248 -17.37 3.15 5.79
C ALA A 248 -16.99 2.50 7.12
N LEU A 249 -16.28 3.21 8.00
CA LEU A 249 -15.95 2.73 9.34
C LEU A 249 -17.18 2.63 10.25
N ASP A 250 -18.10 3.59 10.18
CA ASP A 250 -19.39 3.52 10.89
C ASP A 250 -20.17 2.27 10.44
N SER A 251 -20.30 2.08 9.12
CA SER A 251 -20.96 0.88 8.56
C SER A 251 -20.29 -0.41 9.01
N ALA A 252 -18.95 -0.43 9.09
CA ALA A 252 -18.20 -1.59 9.58
C ALA A 252 -18.54 -1.94 11.03
N LEU A 253 -18.53 -0.93 11.91
CA LEU A 253 -18.83 -1.11 13.33
C LEU A 253 -20.30 -1.54 13.56
N GLU A 254 -21.22 -1.05 12.74
CA GLU A 254 -22.64 -1.40 12.83
C GLU A 254 -22.91 -2.82 12.30
N SER A 255 -22.28 -3.21 11.21
CA SER A 255 -22.63 -4.42 10.45
C SER A 255 -21.84 -5.67 10.83
N VAL A 256 -20.63 -5.55 11.39
CA VAL A 256 -19.86 -6.72 11.82
C VAL A 256 -20.60 -7.47 12.93
N ARG A 257 -20.54 -8.82 12.94
CA ARG A 257 -21.22 -9.61 13.98
C ARG A 257 -20.71 -9.32 15.39
N PRO A 258 -21.49 -9.60 16.45
CA PRO A 258 -20.95 -9.65 17.80
C PRO A 258 -19.72 -10.59 17.88
N GLY A 259 -18.67 -10.14 18.58
CA GLY A 259 -17.38 -10.83 18.64
C GLY A 259 -16.58 -10.78 17.32
N GLY A 260 -16.98 -9.93 16.38
CA GLY A 260 -16.28 -9.75 15.11
C GLY A 260 -15.15 -8.73 15.17
N THR A 261 -14.42 -8.60 14.07
CA THR A 261 -13.22 -7.76 13.96
C THR A 261 -13.37 -6.69 12.88
N VAL A 262 -13.02 -5.45 13.21
CA VAL A 262 -12.85 -4.36 12.25
C VAL A 262 -11.38 -3.99 12.19
N GLY A 263 -10.73 -4.28 11.05
CA GLY A 263 -9.36 -3.90 10.76
C GLY A 263 -9.31 -2.59 9.97
N VAL A 264 -8.66 -1.57 10.49
CA VAL A 264 -8.56 -0.23 9.90
C VAL A 264 -7.18 -0.04 9.29
N VAL A 265 -7.14 0.13 7.98
CA VAL A 265 -5.92 0.36 7.17
C VAL A 265 -5.95 1.74 6.52
N GLY A 266 -7.13 2.26 6.24
CA GLY A 266 -7.34 3.58 5.66
C GLY A 266 -6.79 4.70 6.56
N LEU A 267 -6.30 5.78 5.94
CA LEU A 267 -5.92 7.01 6.63
C LEU A 267 -7.06 8.03 6.50
N TYR A 268 -7.42 8.66 7.61
CA TYR A 268 -8.58 9.55 7.70
C TYR A 268 -8.13 11.00 7.78
N ALA A 269 -8.79 11.86 6.99
CA ALA A 269 -8.65 13.30 7.07
C ALA A 269 -9.65 13.92 8.08
N GLU A 270 -10.70 13.18 8.44
CA GLU A 270 -11.77 13.65 9.31
C GLU A 270 -11.76 12.91 10.66
N GLU A 271 -12.20 13.58 11.71
CA GLU A 271 -12.41 12.95 13.02
C GLU A 271 -13.69 12.10 13.01
N MET A 272 -13.59 10.91 13.61
CA MET A 272 -14.74 10.03 13.81
C MET A 272 -15.24 10.10 15.26
N ARG A 273 -16.58 10.04 15.43
CA ARG A 273 -17.22 9.85 16.72
C ARG A 273 -18.07 8.59 16.70
N PHE A 274 -17.84 7.68 17.63
CA PHE A 274 -18.65 6.48 17.79
C PHE A 274 -19.03 6.25 19.26
N SER A 275 -20.04 5.39 19.51
CA SER A 275 -20.43 5.00 20.86
C SER A 275 -19.62 3.78 21.33
N PRO A 276 -18.66 3.93 22.25
CA PRO A 276 -17.89 2.79 22.76
C PRO A 276 -18.77 1.75 23.46
N THR A 277 -19.90 2.17 24.07
CA THR A 277 -20.79 1.27 24.81
C THR A 277 -21.39 0.17 23.90
N ASP A 278 -21.75 0.50 22.66
CA ASP A 278 -22.26 -0.50 21.73
C ASP A 278 -21.18 -1.50 21.34
N ALA A 279 -19.99 -1.01 20.99
CA ALA A 279 -18.83 -1.86 20.67
C ALA A 279 -18.46 -2.79 21.84
N VAL A 280 -18.48 -2.31 23.08
CA VAL A 280 -18.25 -3.11 24.29
C VAL A 280 -19.30 -4.21 24.45
N ARG A 281 -20.60 -3.87 24.30
CA ARG A 281 -21.70 -4.85 24.45
C ARG A 281 -21.69 -5.95 23.39
N ARG A 282 -21.12 -5.67 22.24
CA ARG A 282 -20.97 -6.60 21.13
C ARG A 282 -19.57 -7.24 21.07
N GLU A 283 -18.67 -6.89 21.99
CA GLU A 283 -17.27 -7.38 22.03
C GLU A 283 -16.55 -7.20 20.68
N ILE A 284 -16.70 -6.04 20.03
CA ILE A 284 -16.07 -5.75 18.76
C ILE A 284 -14.57 -5.52 18.96
N SER A 285 -13.74 -6.23 18.20
CA SER A 285 -12.31 -5.96 18.11
C SER A 285 -12.05 -4.88 17.05
N LEU A 286 -11.50 -3.73 17.46
CA LEU A 286 -11.07 -2.67 16.55
C LEU A 286 -9.55 -2.66 16.48
N LEU A 287 -9.00 -3.03 15.32
CA LEU A 287 -7.57 -3.19 15.08
C LEU A 287 -7.08 -2.17 14.05
N PHE A 288 -6.00 -1.47 14.37
CA PHE A 288 -5.35 -0.57 13.43
C PHE A 288 -4.13 -1.26 12.80
N SER A 289 -3.95 -1.11 11.49
CA SER A 289 -2.84 -1.63 10.72
C SER A 289 -2.13 -0.48 10.02
N TYR A 290 -0.82 -0.35 10.22
CA TYR A 290 -0.02 0.70 9.61
C TYR A 290 1.21 0.12 8.91
N SER A 291 1.34 0.37 7.61
CA SER A 291 2.48 -0.05 6.82
C SER A 291 2.78 -1.56 6.97
N CYS A 292 4.03 -1.96 6.93
CA CYS A 292 4.47 -3.34 6.97
C CYS A 292 5.95 -3.43 7.40
N ASN A 293 6.39 -4.61 7.79
CA ASN A 293 7.78 -4.87 8.15
C ASN A 293 8.50 -5.70 7.05
N TYR A 294 9.77 -6.00 7.26
CA TYR A 294 10.59 -6.75 6.29
C TYR A 294 10.03 -8.15 5.98
N SER A 295 9.48 -8.86 6.97
CA SER A 295 8.90 -10.20 6.75
C SER A 295 7.62 -10.15 5.92
N ASP A 296 6.82 -9.08 6.04
CA ASP A 296 5.63 -8.87 5.22
C ASP A 296 6.01 -8.68 3.75
N TYR A 297 7.12 -7.95 3.46
CA TYR A 297 7.67 -7.85 2.11
C TYR A 297 8.12 -9.20 1.56
N GLN A 298 8.82 -10.01 2.36
CA GLN A 298 9.24 -11.35 1.93
C GLN A 298 8.02 -12.23 1.60
N ALA A 299 6.98 -12.17 2.43
CA ALA A 299 5.75 -12.90 2.19
C ALA A 299 5.05 -12.43 0.90
N SER A 300 4.92 -11.11 0.70
CA SER A 300 4.29 -10.53 -0.49
C SER A 300 5.04 -10.89 -1.77
N LEU A 301 6.36 -10.75 -1.80
CA LEU A 301 7.19 -11.13 -2.95
C LEU A 301 7.13 -12.65 -3.22
N GLY A 302 7.03 -13.46 -2.16
CA GLY A 302 6.80 -14.89 -2.28
C GLY A 302 5.47 -15.23 -2.96
N LEU A 303 4.38 -14.55 -2.59
CA LEU A 303 3.06 -14.70 -3.22
C LEU A 303 3.09 -14.30 -4.70
N LEU A 304 3.74 -13.17 -5.03
CA LEU A 304 3.91 -12.73 -6.40
C LEU A 304 4.78 -13.70 -7.22
N GLY A 305 5.89 -14.17 -6.64
CA GLY A 305 6.84 -15.08 -7.31
C GLY A 305 6.25 -16.45 -7.61
N ARG A 306 5.34 -16.98 -6.77
CA ARG A 306 4.60 -18.23 -7.03
C ARG A 306 3.38 -18.04 -7.94
N GLY A 307 2.98 -16.79 -8.21
CA GLY A 307 1.76 -16.49 -8.96
C GLY A 307 0.47 -16.73 -8.15
N ASP A 308 0.55 -16.82 -6.83
CA ASP A 308 -0.63 -16.95 -5.94
C ASP A 308 -1.49 -15.67 -6.00
N ILE A 309 -0.85 -14.51 -6.20
CA ILE A 309 -1.47 -13.21 -6.45
C ILE A 309 -0.95 -12.67 -7.79
N ASP A 310 -1.84 -12.39 -8.74
CA ASP A 310 -1.52 -11.72 -10.01
C ASP A 310 -2.00 -10.27 -10.01
N PRO A 311 -1.11 -9.27 -9.81
CA PRO A 311 -1.50 -7.87 -9.78
C PRO A 311 -1.58 -7.23 -11.17
N ARG A 312 -1.18 -7.92 -12.27
CA ARG A 312 -1.08 -7.32 -13.61
C ARG A 312 -2.36 -6.63 -14.08
N PRO A 313 -3.58 -7.14 -13.79
CA PRO A 313 -4.81 -6.44 -14.16
C PRO A 313 -5.01 -5.08 -13.47
N LEU A 314 -4.28 -4.81 -12.38
CA LEU A 314 -4.36 -3.57 -11.61
C LEU A 314 -3.45 -2.48 -12.17
N LEU A 315 -2.43 -2.84 -12.98
CA LEU A 315 -1.30 -1.97 -13.32
C LEU A 315 -1.56 -1.16 -14.58
N SER A 316 -1.31 0.14 -14.50
CA SER A 316 -1.24 1.06 -15.64
C SER A 316 0.17 1.66 -15.69
N LYS A 317 0.93 1.41 -16.76
CA LYS A 317 2.32 1.87 -16.90
C LYS A 317 2.37 3.25 -17.55
N TYR A 318 3.22 4.11 -17.01
CA TYR A 318 3.51 5.45 -17.51
C TYR A 318 5.04 5.63 -17.59
N PRO A 319 5.59 6.29 -18.60
CA PRO A 319 6.98 6.76 -18.52
C PRO A 319 7.13 7.77 -17.36
N LEU A 320 8.33 7.87 -16.81
CA LEU A 320 8.62 8.79 -15.70
C LEU A 320 8.29 10.26 -16.08
N GLU A 321 8.44 10.60 -17.35
CA GLU A 321 8.11 11.92 -17.91
C GLU A 321 6.63 12.28 -17.74
N ASP A 322 5.76 11.29 -17.69
CA ASP A 322 4.31 11.47 -17.56
C ASP A 322 3.83 11.33 -16.10
N ALA A 323 4.75 11.52 -15.13
CA ALA A 323 4.45 11.41 -13.71
C ALA A 323 3.25 12.27 -13.28
N LEU A 324 3.13 13.51 -13.77
CA LEU A 324 1.98 14.38 -13.47
C LEU A 324 0.66 13.79 -13.93
N GLU A 325 0.60 13.19 -15.13
CA GLU A 325 -0.59 12.51 -15.63
C GLU A 325 -0.94 11.30 -14.76
N ALA A 326 0.06 10.51 -14.37
CA ALA A 326 -0.11 9.38 -13.46
C ALA A 326 -0.70 9.82 -12.12
N PHE A 327 -0.19 10.89 -11.51
CA PHE A 327 -0.70 11.47 -10.26
C PHE A 327 -2.14 11.95 -10.39
N GLU A 328 -2.48 12.65 -11.48
CA GLU A 328 -3.85 13.07 -11.74
C GLU A 328 -4.81 11.88 -11.90
N THR A 329 -4.38 10.87 -12.63
CA THR A 329 -5.19 9.67 -12.90
C THR A 329 -5.47 8.90 -11.62
N VAL A 330 -4.45 8.71 -10.76
CA VAL A 330 -4.59 8.11 -9.42
C VAL A 330 -5.49 8.97 -8.54
N GLY A 331 -5.23 10.27 -8.49
CA GLY A 331 -5.98 11.21 -7.64
C GLY A 331 -7.45 11.39 -8.02
N LYS A 332 -7.82 11.07 -9.27
CA LYS A 332 -9.21 11.03 -9.77
C LYS A 332 -9.85 9.64 -9.70
N GLY A 333 -9.14 8.63 -9.17
CA GLY A 333 -9.63 7.25 -9.06
C GLY A 333 -9.83 6.53 -10.41
N ARG A 334 -9.19 6.98 -11.48
CA ARG A 334 -9.36 6.43 -12.85
C ARG A 334 -8.48 5.21 -13.13
N THR A 335 -7.54 4.91 -12.28
CA THR A 335 -6.73 3.69 -12.30
C THR A 335 -6.63 3.11 -10.90
N VAL A 336 -6.37 1.81 -10.81
CA VAL A 336 -6.09 1.17 -9.53
C VAL A 336 -4.65 1.47 -9.10
N LYS A 337 -3.66 1.14 -9.95
CA LYS A 337 -2.25 1.34 -9.63
C LYS A 337 -1.49 1.86 -10.85
N ALA A 338 -1.02 3.10 -10.77
CA ALA A 338 -0.07 3.64 -11.75
C ALA A 338 1.36 3.21 -11.39
N ILE A 339 2.13 2.82 -12.41
CA ILE A 339 3.54 2.42 -12.31
C ILE A 339 4.34 3.33 -13.24
N LEU A 340 5.25 4.10 -12.67
CA LEU A 340 6.23 4.90 -13.41
C LEU A 340 7.42 4.03 -13.81
N VAL A 341 7.85 4.16 -15.05
CA VAL A 341 9.02 3.48 -15.62
C VAL A 341 10.01 4.56 -16.05
N PRO A 342 11.20 4.63 -15.45
CA PRO A 342 12.25 5.59 -15.81
C PRO A 342 12.79 5.43 -17.21
#